data_eac30bf7e8630ebc323daed458df38a2
#
_entry.id   eac30bf7e8630ebc323daed458df38a2
#
_cell.length_a   1.000
_cell.length_b   1.000
_cell.length_c   1.000
_cell.angle_alpha   90.00
_cell.angle_beta   90.00
_cell.angle_gamma   90.00
#
_symmetry.space_group_name_H-M   'P 1'
#
loop_
_entity.id
_entity.type
_entity.pdbx_description
1 polymer ?
#
loop_
_entity_poly.entity_id
_entity_poly.type
_entity_poly.pdbx_seq_one_letter_code
_entity_poly.pdbx_strand_id
1 'polypeptide(L)'
;MFLIAGPCAIESREIVMHTAETLKQICDRLGIQLYFKSSYDKANRTSISQRGVGMEKGLEILQEVKSTFSLPILTDVHESWQCAPVAEVADVLQIPAFLSRQTDLLVAAAKTGKVVNVKKGQFMAPWDMRGAIAKIEEAQDEKREAGIWLTERGSSFGYGNIIVDMT
;
A
#
# COMPACT_ATOMS: atom_id res chain seq x y z
N MET A 1 11.84 1.43 -14.06
CA MET A 1 10.37 1.35 -13.87
C MET A 1 10.07 0.11 -13.05
N PHE A 2 9.11 0.18 -12.14
CA PHE A 2 8.63 -0.97 -11.37
C PHE A 2 7.11 -1.07 -11.48
N LEU A 3 6.56 -2.25 -11.19
CA LEU A 3 5.13 -2.53 -11.19
C LEU A 3 4.68 -2.85 -9.78
N ILE A 4 3.56 -2.27 -9.34
CA ILE A 4 2.83 -2.69 -8.14
C ILE A 4 1.57 -3.41 -8.61
N ALA A 5 1.47 -4.71 -8.39
CA ALA A 5 0.34 -5.51 -8.85
C ALA A 5 0.03 -6.68 -7.90
N GLY A 6 -1.22 -7.14 -7.95
CA GLY A 6 -1.74 -8.26 -7.19
C GLY A 6 -3.24 -8.17 -7.00
N PRO A 7 -3.87 -9.17 -6.37
CA PRO A 7 -5.31 -9.15 -6.12
C PRO A 7 -5.69 -7.99 -5.19
N CYS A 8 -6.81 -7.35 -5.49
CA CYS A 8 -7.28 -6.17 -4.74
C CYS A 8 -7.35 -6.44 -3.22
N ALA A 9 -7.86 -7.62 -2.85
CA ALA A 9 -7.93 -8.10 -1.49
C ALA A 9 -7.54 -9.59 -1.44
N ILE A 10 -7.06 -10.03 -0.30
CA ILE A 10 -6.82 -11.45 -0.03
C ILE A 10 -8.18 -12.12 0.19
N GLU A 11 -8.62 -12.90 -0.80
CA GLU A 11 -9.85 -13.69 -0.72
C GLU A 11 -9.55 -15.13 -0.31
N SER A 12 -8.52 -15.74 -0.91
CA SER A 12 -7.98 -17.03 -0.50
C SER A 12 -6.46 -17.09 -0.73
N ARG A 13 -5.79 -18.00 -0.02
CA ARG A 13 -4.36 -18.27 -0.19
C ARG A 13 -4.05 -18.70 -1.63
N GLU A 14 -4.88 -19.58 -2.22
CA GLU A 14 -4.69 -20.17 -3.55
C GLU A 14 -4.68 -19.07 -4.62
N ILE A 15 -5.64 -18.14 -4.58
CA ILE A 15 -5.72 -17.02 -5.52
C ILE A 15 -4.48 -16.13 -5.40
N VAL A 16 -4.05 -15.83 -4.18
CA VAL A 16 -2.89 -14.97 -3.93
C VAL A 16 -1.61 -15.61 -4.47
N MET A 17 -1.36 -16.88 -4.14
CA MET A 17 -0.17 -17.61 -4.57
C MET A 17 -0.11 -17.77 -6.09
N HIS A 18 -1.22 -18.18 -6.73
CA HIS A 18 -1.30 -18.30 -8.18
C HIS A 18 -1.07 -16.96 -8.90
N THR A 19 -1.65 -15.88 -8.35
CA THR A 19 -1.46 -14.54 -8.93
C THR A 19 -0.02 -14.08 -8.78
N ALA A 20 0.62 -14.32 -7.63
CA ALA A 20 2.01 -13.96 -7.39
C ALA A 20 2.96 -14.68 -8.36
N GLU A 21 2.78 -15.99 -8.54
CA GLU A 21 3.55 -16.80 -9.48
C GLU A 21 3.41 -16.27 -10.92
N THR A 22 2.18 -16.05 -11.36
CA THR A 22 1.88 -15.57 -12.73
C THR A 22 2.50 -14.20 -12.98
N LEU A 23 2.32 -13.26 -12.04
CA LEU A 23 2.88 -11.91 -12.15
C LEU A 23 4.41 -11.95 -12.15
N LYS A 24 5.02 -12.78 -11.30
CA LYS A 24 6.47 -12.93 -11.27
C LYS A 24 7.00 -13.42 -12.61
N GLN A 25 6.41 -14.48 -13.19
CA GLN A 25 6.83 -15.02 -14.49
C GLN A 25 6.73 -13.96 -15.61
N ILE A 26 5.66 -13.17 -15.63
CA ILE A 26 5.49 -12.09 -16.61
C ILE A 26 6.55 -11.00 -16.41
N CYS A 27 6.76 -10.56 -15.17
CA CYS A 27 7.70 -9.48 -14.85
C CYS A 27 9.15 -9.90 -15.11
N ASP A 28 9.53 -11.11 -14.74
CA ASP A 28 10.86 -11.67 -15.01
C ASP A 28 11.15 -11.70 -16.52
N ARG A 29 10.18 -12.15 -17.33
CA ARG A 29 10.32 -12.15 -18.80
C ARG A 29 10.45 -10.76 -19.41
N LEU A 30 9.84 -9.75 -18.79
CA LEU A 30 9.85 -8.37 -19.28
C LEU A 30 10.95 -7.52 -18.66
N GLY A 31 11.72 -8.04 -17.70
CA GLY A 31 12.73 -7.29 -16.96
C GLY A 31 12.15 -6.17 -16.08
N ILE A 32 10.93 -6.36 -15.55
CA ILE A 32 10.23 -5.40 -14.71
C ILE A 32 10.33 -5.83 -13.26
N GLN A 33 10.75 -4.91 -12.38
CA GLN A 33 10.70 -5.15 -10.93
C GLN A 33 9.25 -5.16 -10.45
N LEU A 34 8.83 -6.24 -9.77
CA LEU A 34 7.51 -6.39 -9.21
C LEU A 34 7.52 -6.14 -7.69
N TYR A 35 6.63 -5.28 -7.22
CA TYR A 35 6.17 -5.22 -5.83
C TYR A 35 4.81 -5.89 -5.76
N PHE A 36 4.74 -7.04 -5.08
CA PHE A 36 3.46 -7.75 -4.97
C PHE A 36 2.56 -7.06 -3.97
N LYS A 37 1.33 -6.76 -4.39
CA LYS A 37 0.38 -5.99 -3.58
C LYS A 37 -0.91 -6.76 -3.36
N SER A 38 -1.33 -6.89 -2.12
CA SER A 38 -2.69 -7.26 -1.77
C SER A 38 -3.08 -6.67 -0.41
N SER A 39 -4.37 -6.38 -0.21
CA SER A 39 -4.85 -5.87 1.08
C SER A 39 -5.42 -7.01 1.91
N TYR A 40 -5.04 -7.09 3.18
CA TYR A 40 -5.59 -8.03 4.14
C TYR A 40 -6.99 -7.61 4.64
N ASP A 41 -7.27 -6.32 4.57
CA ASP A 41 -8.56 -5.72 4.94
C ASP A 41 -8.91 -4.56 3.98
N LYS A 42 -10.16 -4.44 3.64
CA LYS A 42 -10.76 -3.33 2.92
C LYS A 42 -11.64 -2.51 3.87
N ALA A 43 -11.00 -1.77 4.77
CA ALA A 43 -11.66 -1.04 5.86
C ALA A 43 -12.71 -0.02 5.42
N ASN A 44 -12.65 0.45 4.17
CA ASN A 44 -13.57 1.45 3.62
C ASN A 44 -14.56 0.91 2.57
N ARG A 45 -14.78 -0.42 2.53
CA ARG A 45 -15.83 -0.97 1.66
C ARG A 45 -17.23 -0.63 2.15
N THR A 46 -18.16 -0.54 1.20
CA THR A 46 -19.59 -0.33 1.49
C THR A 46 -20.24 -1.55 2.15
N SER A 47 -19.70 -2.75 1.92
CA SER A 47 -20.18 -4.01 2.51
C SER A 47 -19.29 -4.46 3.67
N ILE A 48 -19.90 -4.85 4.78
CA ILE A 48 -19.21 -5.42 5.95
C ILE A 48 -18.65 -6.81 5.65
N SER A 49 -19.31 -7.59 4.79
CA SER A 49 -19.04 -9.02 4.59
C SER A 49 -17.87 -9.36 3.68
N GLN A 50 -17.32 -8.37 2.95
CA GLN A 50 -16.28 -8.62 1.94
C GLN A 50 -15.02 -7.78 2.19
N ARG A 51 -14.58 -7.74 3.43
CA ARG A 51 -13.42 -6.94 3.83
C ARG A 51 -12.08 -7.61 3.51
N GLY A 52 -12.01 -8.91 3.53
CA GLY A 52 -10.79 -9.71 3.42
C GLY A 52 -10.66 -10.71 4.56
N VAL A 53 -9.47 -11.30 4.69
CA VAL A 53 -9.21 -12.37 5.69
C VAL A 53 -8.77 -11.84 7.05
N GLY A 54 -8.59 -10.52 7.20
CA GLY A 54 -8.05 -9.89 8.40
C GLY A 54 -6.52 -9.85 8.43
N MET A 55 -5.98 -9.07 9.39
CA MET A 55 -4.55 -8.75 9.41
C MET A 55 -3.67 -9.98 9.66
N GLU A 56 -3.93 -10.76 10.70
CA GLU A 56 -3.09 -11.89 11.11
C GLU A 56 -2.93 -12.90 9.96
N LYS A 57 -4.04 -13.46 9.49
CA LYS A 57 -4.03 -14.41 8.38
C LYS A 57 -3.54 -13.81 7.06
N GLY A 58 -3.84 -12.55 6.83
CA GLY A 58 -3.37 -11.83 5.63
C GLY A 58 -1.86 -11.66 5.62
N LEU A 59 -1.25 -11.34 6.75
CA LEU A 59 0.21 -11.21 6.87
C LEU A 59 0.92 -12.56 6.72
N GLU A 60 0.34 -13.65 7.24
CA GLU A 60 0.88 -15.01 7.02
C GLU A 60 0.94 -15.34 5.52
N ILE A 61 -0.15 -15.08 4.77
CA ILE A 61 -0.20 -15.33 3.32
C ILE A 61 0.80 -14.43 2.57
N LEU A 62 0.91 -13.16 2.93
CA LEU A 62 1.87 -12.25 2.31
C LEU A 62 3.32 -12.64 2.61
N GLN A 63 3.61 -13.10 3.82
CA GLN A 63 4.92 -13.63 4.18
C GLN A 63 5.26 -14.89 3.37
N GLU A 64 4.28 -15.74 3.11
CA GLU A 64 4.47 -16.91 2.25
C GLU A 64 4.79 -16.50 0.80
N VAL A 65 4.09 -15.51 0.23
CA VAL A 65 4.43 -14.96 -1.09
C VAL A 65 5.86 -14.44 -1.10
N LYS A 66 6.24 -13.66 -0.07
CA LYS A 66 7.58 -13.08 0.06
C LYS A 66 8.66 -14.15 0.06
N SER A 67 8.50 -15.18 0.88
CA SER A 67 9.50 -16.24 1.01
C SER A 67 9.55 -17.17 -0.21
N THR A 68 8.39 -17.51 -0.79
CA THR A 68 8.31 -18.45 -1.93
C THR A 68 8.83 -17.84 -3.21
N PHE A 69 8.47 -16.60 -3.49
CA PHE A 69 8.77 -15.96 -4.77
C PHE A 69 9.88 -14.89 -4.70
N SER A 70 10.41 -14.62 -3.51
CA SER A 70 11.39 -13.54 -3.26
C SER A 70 10.90 -12.18 -3.77
N LEU A 71 9.61 -11.88 -3.57
CA LEU A 71 9.00 -10.64 -3.98
C LEU A 71 8.90 -9.65 -2.82
N PRO A 72 9.21 -8.36 -3.04
CA PRO A 72 8.89 -7.33 -2.07
C PRO A 72 7.36 -7.16 -1.97
N ILE A 73 6.88 -6.95 -0.74
CA ILE A 73 5.47 -6.89 -0.39
C ILE A 73 5.02 -5.47 -0.13
N LEU A 74 3.86 -5.11 -0.67
CA LEU A 74 3.14 -3.89 -0.37
C LEU A 74 1.73 -4.22 0.13
N THR A 75 1.32 -3.62 1.25
CA THR A 75 -0.06 -3.73 1.75
C THR A 75 -0.52 -2.45 2.44
N ASP A 76 -1.84 -2.27 2.57
CA ASP A 76 -2.41 -1.08 3.18
C ASP A 76 -2.45 -1.21 4.71
N VAL A 77 -2.29 -0.07 5.41
CA VAL A 77 -2.56 0.10 6.84
C VAL A 77 -3.67 1.13 7.04
N HIS A 78 -4.52 0.94 8.06
CA HIS A 78 -5.68 1.80 8.30
C HIS A 78 -5.65 2.47 9.68
N GLU A 79 -4.94 1.86 10.62
CA GLU A 79 -4.80 2.31 12.00
C GLU A 79 -3.31 2.35 12.39
N SER A 80 -2.94 3.31 13.23
CA SER A 80 -1.53 3.50 13.62
C SER A 80 -0.88 2.26 14.26
N TRP A 81 -1.65 1.50 15.05
CA TRP A 81 -1.17 0.28 15.70
C TRP A 81 -0.84 -0.86 14.73
N GLN A 82 -1.40 -0.83 13.51
CA GLN A 82 -1.11 -1.83 12.48
C GLN A 82 0.27 -1.66 11.85
N CYS A 83 0.83 -0.45 11.88
CA CYS A 83 2.05 -0.15 11.14
C CYS A 83 3.23 -1.04 11.57
N ALA A 84 3.45 -1.22 12.87
CA ALA A 84 4.56 -2.02 13.38
C ALA A 84 4.45 -3.49 12.99
N PRO A 85 3.35 -4.22 13.28
CA PRO A 85 3.25 -5.64 12.88
C PRO A 85 3.23 -5.83 11.36
N VAL A 86 2.66 -4.91 10.58
CA VAL A 86 2.68 -4.99 9.12
C VAL A 86 4.10 -4.81 8.57
N ALA A 87 4.91 -3.96 9.17
CA ALA A 87 6.29 -3.71 8.76
C ALA A 87 7.23 -4.92 8.93
N GLU A 88 6.87 -5.90 9.77
CA GLU A 88 7.64 -7.15 9.88
C GLU A 88 7.59 -7.96 8.57
N VAL A 89 6.51 -7.84 7.81
CA VAL A 89 6.29 -8.56 6.56
C VAL A 89 6.45 -7.66 5.34
N ALA A 90 5.79 -6.51 5.35
CA ALA A 90 5.75 -5.60 4.21
C ALA A 90 7.02 -4.76 4.08
N ASP A 91 7.44 -4.54 2.85
CA ASP A 91 8.55 -3.65 2.47
C ASP A 91 8.05 -2.23 2.19
N VAL A 92 6.77 -2.12 1.84
CA VAL A 92 6.08 -0.85 1.58
C VAL A 92 4.74 -0.82 2.31
N LEU A 93 4.53 0.17 3.16
CA LEU A 93 3.25 0.43 3.81
C LEU A 93 2.47 1.44 2.99
N GLN A 94 1.24 1.10 2.60
CA GLN A 94 0.39 1.99 1.82
C GLN A 94 -0.65 2.69 2.69
N ILE A 95 -0.72 4.02 2.57
CA ILE A 95 -1.74 4.84 3.20
C ILE A 95 -2.90 5.03 2.22
N PRO A 96 -4.13 4.59 2.55
CA PRO A 96 -5.31 4.80 1.72
C PRO A 96 -5.60 6.29 1.48
N ALA A 97 -6.22 6.59 0.33
CA ALA A 97 -6.49 7.97 -0.08
C ALA A 97 -7.33 8.76 0.93
N PHE A 98 -8.32 8.13 1.56
CA PHE A 98 -9.15 8.78 2.57
C PHE A 98 -8.38 9.14 3.84
N LEU A 99 -7.25 8.49 4.10
CA LEU A 99 -6.42 8.66 5.29
C LEU A 99 -5.13 9.43 5.01
N SER A 100 -4.97 9.97 3.80
CA SER A 100 -3.75 10.65 3.35
C SER A 100 -3.32 11.85 4.20
N ARG A 101 -4.24 12.44 4.98
CA ARG A 101 -3.98 13.57 5.88
C ARG A 101 -3.87 13.20 7.36
N GLN A 102 -4.08 11.94 7.73
CA GLN A 102 -4.09 11.49 9.12
C GLN A 102 -2.67 11.47 9.70
N THR A 103 -2.36 12.47 10.52
CA THR A 103 -0.99 12.69 11.03
C THR A 103 -0.46 11.48 11.78
N ASP A 104 -1.24 10.94 12.73
CA ASP A 104 -0.78 9.83 13.57
C ASP A 104 -0.49 8.56 12.76
N LEU A 105 -1.28 8.30 11.72
CA LEU A 105 -1.06 7.17 10.83
C LEU A 105 0.22 7.35 9.98
N LEU A 106 0.42 8.55 9.40
CA LEU A 106 1.62 8.88 8.63
C LEU A 106 2.89 8.76 9.49
N VAL A 107 2.85 9.31 10.70
CA VAL A 107 3.95 9.24 11.67
C VAL A 107 4.24 7.79 12.09
N ALA A 108 3.20 7.01 12.38
CA ALA A 108 3.37 5.60 12.75
C ALA A 108 3.99 4.78 11.61
N ALA A 109 3.54 5.01 10.37
CA ALA A 109 4.11 4.36 9.19
C ALA A 109 5.58 4.77 8.97
N ALA A 110 5.90 6.06 9.06
CA ALA A 110 7.25 6.58 8.91
C ALA A 110 8.24 5.97 9.93
N LYS A 111 7.83 5.84 11.18
CA LYS A 111 8.64 5.26 12.27
C LYS A 111 9.00 3.78 12.08
N THR A 112 8.33 3.07 11.18
CA THR A 112 8.68 1.68 10.86
C THR A 112 9.99 1.56 10.09
N GLY A 113 10.46 2.63 9.46
CA GLY A 113 11.63 2.63 8.59
C GLY A 113 11.43 1.86 7.28
N LYS A 114 10.19 1.61 6.89
CA LYS A 114 9.82 1.06 5.58
C LYS A 114 9.42 2.17 4.61
N VAL A 115 9.39 1.85 3.32
CA VAL A 115 8.86 2.78 2.32
C VAL A 115 7.38 3.07 2.64
N VAL A 116 7.01 4.35 2.61
CA VAL A 116 5.62 4.77 2.80
C VAL A 116 5.05 5.26 1.48
N ASN A 117 4.06 4.53 0.95
CA ASN A 117 3.33 4.92 -0.25
C ASN A 117 2.02 5.61 0.14
N VAL A 118 1.88 6.90 -0.14
CA VAL A 118 0.67 7.65 0.18
C VAL A 118 -0.17 7.83 -1.07
N LYS A 119 -1.39 7.31 -1.08
CA LYS A 119 -2.37 7.62 -2.13
C LYS A 119 -2.93 9.02 -1.93
N LYS A 120 -2.88 9.83 -2.98
CA LYS A 120 -3.48 11.16 -2.95
C LYS A 120 -4.99 11.08 -2.67
N GLY A 121 -5.47 11.83 -1.70
CA GLY A 121 -6.91 11.96 -1.47
C GLY A 121 -7.61 12.60 -2.68
N GLN A 122 -8.79 12.09 -3.05
CA GLN A 122 -9.55 12.60 -4.20
C GLN A 122 -10.03 14.05 -4.01
N PHE A 123 -10.01 14.51 -2.76
CA PHE A 123 -10.37 15.88 -2.34
C PHE A 123 -9.16 16.82 -2.27
N MET A 124 -7.96 16.33 -2.64
CA MET A 124 -6.72 17.09 -2.56
C MET A 124 -6.19 17.46 -3.95
N ALA A 125 -5.62 18.65 -4.06
CA ALA A 125 -4.79 18.98 -5.20
C ALA A 125 -3.43 18.24 -5.12
N PRO A 126 -2.77 17.92 -6.24
CA PRO A 126 -1.49 17.21 -6.23
C PRO A 126 -0.42 17.88 -5.36
N TRP A 127 -0.32 19.19 -5.39
CA TRP A 127 0.65 19.96 -4.60
C TRP A 127 0.37 19.96 -3.09
N ASP A 128 -0.85 19.65 -2.64
CA ASP A 128 -1.19 19.56 -1.22
C ASP A 128 -0.57 18.31 -0.57
N MET A 129 -0.11 17.35 -1.38
CA MET A 129 0.61 16.17 -0.88
C MET A 129 1.94 16.51 -0.21
N ARG A 130 2.49 17.72 -0.42
CA ARG A 130 3.67 18.22 0.30
C ARG A 130 3.50 18.13 1.82
N GLY A 131 2.29 18.38 2.33
CA GLY A 131 2.01 18.27 3.76
C GLY A 131 2.11 16.83 4.30
N ALA A 132 1.75 15.82 3.50
CA ALA A 132 1.92 14.42 3.87
C ALA A 132 3.41 14.02 3.84
N ILE A 133 4.13 14.45 2.80
CA ILE A 133 5.58 14.22 2.68
C ILE A 133 6.31 14.81 3.88
N ALA A 134 6.10 16.09 4.20
CA ALA A 134 6.77 16.77 5.31
C ALA A 134 6.56 16.04 6.65
N LYS A 135 5.35 15.55 6.92
CA LYS A 135 5.07 14.77 8.14
C LYS A 135 5.85 13.46 8.22
N ILE A 136 6.02 12.79 7.08
CA ILE A 136 6.77 11.53 7.01
C ILE A 136 8.26 11.82 7.19
N GLU A 137 8.81 12.81 6.49
CA GLU A 137 10.21 13.22 6.58
C GLU A 137 10.58 13.63 8.01
N GLU A 138 9.74 14.45 8.66
CA GLU A 138 9.96 14.88 10.05
C GLU A 138 9.90 13.71 11.05
N ALA A 139 9.11 12.68 10.75
CA ALA A 139 8.93 11.52 11.62
C ALA A 139 9.93 10.40 11.38
N GLN A 140 10.65 10.41 10.26
CA GLN A 140 11.69 9.41 9.96
C GLN A 140 12.92 9.64 10.85
N ASP A 141 13.53 8.55 11.30
CA ASP A 141 14.84 8.62 11.97
C ASP A 141 15.91 9.00 10.92
N GLU A 142 16.74 9.99 11.19
CA GLU A 142 17.85 10.45 10.32
C GLU A 142 18.77 9.31 9.82
N LYS A 143 18.78 8.18 10.51
CA LYS A 143 19.54 6.98 10.13
C LYS A 143 18.81 6.01 9.21
N ARG A 144 17.52 6.26 8.90
CA ARG A 144 16.66 5.37 8.11
C ARG A 144 15.93 6.19 7.04
N GLU A 145 16.64 6.56 6.00
CA GLU A 145 16.03 7.16 4.80
C GLU A 145 15.23 6.11 4.02
N ALA A 146 14.05 5.78 4.51
CA ALA A 146 13.10 5.01 3.73
C ALA A 146 12.43 5.92 2.71
N GLY A 147 12.29 5.45 1.48
CA GLY A 147 11.68 6.24 0.41
C GLY A 147 10.22 6.59 0.68
N ILE A 148 9.78 7.73 0.15
CA ILE A 148 8.37 8.14 0.15
C ILE A 148 7.86 8.03 -1.28
N TRP A 149 6.77 7.30 -1.48
CA TRP A 149 6.09 7.21 -2.76
C TRP A 149 4.74 7.92 -2.71
N LEU A 150 4.37 8.53 -3.81
CA LEU A 150 3.04 9.10 -3.99
C LEU A 150 2.33 8.38 -5.12
N THR A 151 1.07 8.05 -4.88
CA THR A 151 0.21 7.43 -5.89
C THR A 151 -0.91 8.37 -6.27
N GLU A 152 -0.97 8.76 -7.55
CA GLU A 152 -2.13 9.45 -8.10
C GLU A 152 -3.34 8.51 -8.08
N ARG A 153 -4.48 9.03 -7.69
CA ARG A 153 -5.71 8.22 -7.49
C ARG A 153 -6.95 8.93 -8.02
N GLY A 154 -6.77 10.05 -8.69
CA GLY A 154 -7.85 10.87 -9.21
C GLY A 154 -8.35 11.91 -8.23
N SER A 155 -9.14 12.84 -8.76
CA SER A 155 -9.82 13.91 -8.03
C SER A 155 -11.33 13.78 -8.24
N SER A 156 -12.09 13.93 -7.17
CA SER A 156 -13.56 13.96 -7.26
C SER A 156 -14.03 15.27 -7.88
N PHE A 157 -14.95 15.19 -8.82
CA PHE A 157 -15.60 16.33 -9.45
C PHE A 157 -17.11 16.12 -9.42
N GLY A 158 -17.79 16.85 -8.55
CA GLY A 158 -19.20 16.63 -8.30
C GLY A 158 -19.49 15.26 -7.67
N TYR A 159 -20.58 14.64 -8.05
CA TYR A 159 -20.99 13.32 -7.54
C TYR A 159 -20.70 12.22 -8.56
N GLY A 160 -20.02 11.18 -8.10
CA GLY A 160 -19.76 9.96 -8.89
C GLY A 160 -18.72 10.08 -10.00
N ASN A 161 -18.11 11.24 -10.21
CA ASN A 161 -17.07 11.45 -11.21
C ASN A 161 -15.68 11.52 -10.57
N ILE A 162 -14.72 10.83 -11.17
CA ILE A 162 -13.30 10.89 -10.79
C ILE A 162 -12.49 11.21 -12.05
N ILE A 163 -11.64 12.22 -11.95
CA ILE A 163 -10.74 12.66 -13.02
C ILE A 163 -9.30 12.36 -12.58
N VAL A 164 -8.52 11.74 -13.45
CA VAL A 164 -7.08 11.54 -13.25
C VAL A 164 -6.35 12.59 -14.10
N ASP A 165 -5.57 13.42 -13.43
CA ASP A 165 -4.67 14.38 -14.06
C ASP A 165 -3.28 13.76 -14.17
N MET A 166 -2.79 13.62 -15.41
CA MET A 166 -1.49 13.01 -15.72
C MET A 166 -0.42 14.05 -16.11
N THR A 167 -0.73 15.35 -15.92
CA THR A 167 0.21 16.46 -16.25
C THR A 167 1.10 16.87 -15.08
#